data_5d31546e2c5fedbc6fbbd32817cad498
#
_entry.id   5d31546e2c5fedbc6fbbd32817cad498
#
_cell.length_a   1.000
_cell.length_b   1.000
_cell.length_c   1.000
_cell.angle_alpha   90.00
_cell.angle_beta   90.00
_cell.angle_gamma   90.00
#
_symmetry.space_group_name_H-M   'P 1'
#
loop_
_entity.id
_entity.type
_entity.pdbx_description
1 polymer ?
#
loop_
_entity_poly.entity_id
_entity_poly.type
_entity_poly.pdbx_seq_one_letter_code
_entity_poly.pdbx_strand_id
1 'polypeptide(L)'
;MIIVLGICGGHDANWCVFKDGKLIGAFEKERFSRIRHDDGYIMDLVDETLAKLGIKPEEVSLIATSEANFRGTDPGLEYIHKNLYDEPDQWTDMQVSFYGRTIPCFAVPHHLCHAAYSYYTSNKEESAVLTWDGGGDFYTTNAYTSTSISYWKNKKLVWFERVGNSDMGSLWHIYSKVIFQNPFAAGKLMGLAAMGNDSLIPEFKKYAMRPVRGCLSPTYSIKNCWPDEDMPLYGTANSWKHNDAANIAYAIQNLTIEAGVGLANKAFEITNSNNLCISGGCALNGYLNTEIIKQTNFKDVVVPPSVHDGGLSIGAVMFTINNILDLFWSIRFWEILL
;
A
#
# COMPACT_ATOMS: atom_id res chain seq x y z
N MET A 1 -16.20 -11.14 -24.44
CA MET A 1 -15.55 -9.91 -23.99
C MET A 1 -15.89 -9.70 -22.54
N ILE A 2 -14.91 -9.65 -21.67
CA ILE A 2 -15.08 -9.43 -20.23
C ILE A 2 -14.36 -8.13 -19.87
N ILE A 3 -15.08 -7.18 -19.30
CA ILE A 3 -14.54 -5.90 -18.85
C ILE A 3 -14.60 -5.89 -17.32
N VAL A 4 -13.44 -5.72 -16.70
CA VAL A 4 -13.29 -5.61 -15.25
C VAL A 4 -12.86 -4.19 -14.91
N LEU A 5 -13.62 -3.55 -14.03
CA LEU A 5 -13.32 -2.22 -13.53
C LEU A 5 -12.75 -2.33 -12.12
N GLY A 6 -11.52 -1.88 -11.93
CA GLY A 6 -10.92 -1.72 -10.61
C GLY A 6 -11.21 -0.33 -10.07
N ILE A 7 -11.64 -0.20 -8.81
CA ILE A 7 -11.97 1.09 -8.18
C ILE A 7 -11.40 1.16 -6.76
N CYS A 8 -10.75 2.27 -6.44
CA CYS A 8 -10.30 2.58 -5.09
C CYS A 8 -10.56 4.06 -4.76
N GLY A 9 -11.33 4.35 -3.71
CA GLY A 9 -11.76 5.71 -3.31
C GLY A 9 -10.99 6.31 -2.12
N GLY A 10 -9.99 5.61 -1.57
CA GLY A 10 -9.12 6.14 -0.50
C GLY A 10 -8.28 7.33 -0.94
N HIS A 11 -7.38 7.81 -0.08
CA HIS A 11 -6.36 8.75 -0.54
C HIS A 11 -5.62 8.13 -1.73
N ASP A 12 -5.18 8.94 -2.69
CA ASP A 12 -4.71 8.46 -3.99
C ASP A 12 -5.82 7.70 -4.77
N ALA A 13 -7.06 8.22 -4.74
CA ALA A 13 -8.19 7.60 -5.42
C ALA A 13 -7.85 7.27 -6.87
N ASN A 14 -8.11 6.01 -7.26
CA ASN A 14 -7.66 5.49 -8.53
C ASN A 14 -8.63 4.45 -9.10
N TRP A 15 -8.57 4.25 -10.41
CA TRP A 15 -9.32 3.21 -11.09
C TRP A 15 -8.54 2.67 -12.30
N CYS A 16 -8.89 1.47 -12.70
CA CYS A 16 -8.30 0.83 -13.86
C CYS A 16 -9.35 0.02 -14.63
N VAL A 17 -9.07 -0.19 -15.89
CA VAL A 17 -9.94 -0.96 -16.79
C VAL A 17 -9.14 -2.11 -17.39
N PHE A 18 -9.61 -3.33 -17.18
CA PHE A 18 -9.11 -4.52 -17.85
C PHE A 18 -10.13 -5.02 -18.87
N LYS A 19 -9.67 -5.36 -20.05
CA LYS A 19 -10.47 -5.95 -21.11
C LYS A 19 -9.83 -7.28 -21.51
N ASP A 20 -10.60 -8.38 -21.39
CA ASP A 20 -10.14 -9.73 -21.71
C ASP A 20 -8.75 -10.03 -21.09
N GLY A 21 -8.56 -9.64 -19.80
CA GLY A 21 -7.36 -9.84 -19.00
C GLY A 21 -6.21 -8.86 -19.26
N LYS A 22 -6.35 -7.94 -20.17
CA LYS A 22 -5.34 -6.92 -20.44
C LYS A 22 -5.72 -5.61 -19.78
N LEU A 23 -4.78 -4.98 -19.09
CA LEU A 23 -4.91 -3.61 -18.61
C LEU A 23 -4.94 -2.68 -19.83
N ILE A 24 -6.02 -1.93 -20.00
CA ILE A 24 -6.18 -0.97 -21.10
C ILE A 24 -6.22 0.49 -20.65
N GLY A 25 -6.32 0.71 -19.34
CA GLY A 25 -6.24 2.05 -18.75
C GLY A 25 -6.06 1.97 -17.24
N ALA A 26 -5.24 2.86 -16.69
CA ALA A 26 -5.07 3.08 -15.25
C ALA A 26 -4.99 4.58 -14.99
N PHE A 27 -5.70 5.04 -13.98
CA PHE A 27 -5.93 6.45 -13.74
C PHE A 27 -5.89 6.77 -12.25
N GLU A 28 -5.36 7.93 -11.90
CA GLU A 28 -5.39 8.50 -10.55
C GLU A 28 -6.16 9.83 -10.56
N LYS A 29 -7.05 10.03 -9.61
CA LYS A 29 -7.89 11.24 -9.50
C LYS A 29 -7.06 12.52 -9.48
N GLU A 30 -5.93 12.52 -8.79
CA GLU A 30 -5.05 13.68 -8.69
C GLU A 30 -4.53 14.19 -10.05
N ARG A 31 -4.47 13.33 -11.09
CA ARG A 31 -4.05 13.72 -12.43
C ARG A 31 -5.10 14.57 -13.15
N PHE A 32 -6.36 14.42 -12.77
CA PHE A 32 -7.49 15.19 -13.29
C PHE A 32 -7.74 16.44 -12.45
N SER A 33 -7.87 16.28 -11.13
CA SER A 33 -8.19 17.37 -10.20
C SER A 33 -7.02 18.31 -9.91
N ARG A 34 -5.77 17.85 -10.12
CA ARG A 34 -4.54 18.54 -9.73
C ARG A 34 -4.41 18.77 -8.23
N ILE A 35 -5.18 18.03 -7.44
CA ILE A 35 -5.09 17.98 -5.99
C ILE A 35 -4.32 16.73 -5.61
N ARG A 36 -3.21 16.91 -4.92
CA ARG A 36 -2.33 15.80 -4.54
C ARG A 36 -3.01 14.92 -3.49
N HIS A 37 -2.93 13.59 -3.65
CA HIS A 37 -3.57 12.59 -2.79
C HIS A 37 -5.11 12.76 -2.71
N ASP A 38 -5.73 13.23 -3.80
CA ASP A 38 -7.18 13.43 -3.85
C ASP A 38 -7.94 12.12 -3.65
N ASP A 39 -9.00 12.17 -2.86
CA ASP A 39 -9.79 11.03 -2.40
C ASP A 39 -11.28 11.13 -2.78
N GLY A 40 -12.05 10.13 -2.39
CA GLY A 40 -13.51 10.12 -2.47
C GLY A 40 -14.06 9.83 -3.86
N TYR A 41 -15.17 10.47 -4.18
CA TYR A 41 -15.98 10.21 -5.37
C TYR A 41 -15.20 10.34 -6.69
N ILE A 42 -15.30 9.33 -7.56
CA ILE A 42 -14.59 9.27 -8.85
C ILE A 42 -15.48 8.86 -10.03
N MET A 43 -16.78 8.59 -9.81
CA MET A 43 -17.62 7.99 -10.86
C MET A 43 -17.75 8.86 -12.13
N ASP A 44 -17.77 10.19 -12.01
CA ASP A 44 -17.80 11.08 -13.19
C ASP A 44 -16.52 10.93 -14.04
N LEU A 45 -15.36 10.71 -13.40
CA LEU A 45 -14.09 10.48 -14.08
C LEU A 45 -13.99 9.07 -14.67
N VAL A 46 -14.61 8.09 -13.99
CA VAL A 46 -14.75 6.71 -14.51
C VAL A 46 -15.56 6.77 -15.81
N ASP A 47 -16.69 7.48 -15.83
CA ASP A 47 -17.52 7.64 -17.04
C ASP A 47 -16.75 8.27 -18.19
N GLU A 48 -16.06 9.37 -17.91
CA GLU A 48 -15.26 10.08 -18.91
C GLU A 48 -14.18 9.15 -19.50
N THR A 49 -13.50 8.37 -18.66
CA THR A 49 -12.43 7.49 -19.11
C THR A 49 -12.95 6.24 -19.83
N LEU A 50 -14.07 5.64 -19.41
CA LEU A 50 -14.73 4.57 -20.14
C LEU A 50 -15.14 5.04 -21.53
N ALA A 51 -15.74 6.22 -21.65
CA ALA A 51 -16.11 6.80 -22.95
C ALA A 51 -14.88 7.01 -23.86
N LYS A 52 -13.76 7.50 -23.32
CA LYS A 52 -12.49 7.65 -24.07
C LYS A 52 -11.92 6.31 -24.54
N LEU A 53 -12.13 5.24 -23.79
CA LEU A 53 -11.73 3.88 -24.16
C LEU A 53 -12.73 3.19 -25.10
N GLY A 54 -13.83 3.86 -25.46
CA GLY A 54 -14.89 3.32 -26.30
C GLY A 54 -15.69 2.21 -25.64
N ILE A 55 -15.79 2.24 -24.29
CA ILE A 55 -16.51 1.27 -23.49
C ILE A 55 -17.77 1.93 -22.93
N LYS A 56 -18.91 1.25 -23.07
CA LYS A 56 -20.14 1.67 -22.42
C LYS A 56 -20.19 1.13 -21.00
N PRO A 57 -20.71 1.86 -20.02
CA PRO A 57 -20.85 1.36 -18.64
C PRO A 57 -21.59 0.02 -18.54
N GLU A 58 -22.54 -0.23 -19.43
CA GLU A 58 -23.31 -1.49 -19.48
C GLU A 58 -22.45 -2.70 -19.94
N GLU A 59 -21.28 -2.49 -20.52
CA GLU A 59 -20.36 -3.55 -20.91
C GLU A 59 -19.47 -4.02 -19.76
N VAL A 60 -19.42 -3.27 -18.64
CA VAL A 60 -18.68 -3.67 -17.45
C VAL A 60 -19.29 -4.93 -16.86
N SER A 61 -18.48 -5.97 -16.75
CA SER A 61 -18.92 -7.30 -16.32
C SER A 61 -18.88 -7.49 -14.81
N LEU A 62 -17.90 -6.89 -14.14
CA LEU A 62 -17.72 -6.92 -12.70
C LEU A 62 -16.81 -5.78 -12.22
N ILE A 63 -16.84 -5.54 -10.90
CA ILE A 63 -15.98 -4.57 -10.23
C ILE A 63 -15.06 -5.30 -9.25
N ALA A 64 -13.82 -4.85 -9.13
CA ALA A 64 -12.91 -5.21 -8.05
C ALA A 64 -12.50 -3.96 -7.28
N THR A 65 -12.46 -4.04 -5.95
CA THR A 65 -12.16 -2.88 -5.10
C THR A 65 -11.29 -3.30 -3.92
N SER A 66 -10.64 -2.34 -3.27
CA SER A 66 -9.98 -2.59 -1.99
C SER A 66 -10.98 -2.50 -0.84
N GLU A 67 -10.89 -3.39 0.15
CA GLU A 67 -11.75 -3.37 1.34
C GLU A 67 -11.65 -2.07 2.15
N ALA A 68 -10.50 -1.40 2.13
CA ALA A 68 -10.31 -0.11 2.79
C ALA A 68 -11.35 0.95 2.37
N ASN A 69 -11.92 0.83 1.16
CA ASN A 69 -12.96 1.73 0.66
C ASN A 69 -14.27 1.69 1.47
N PHE A 70 -14.55 0.60 2.19
CA PHE A 70 -15.81 0.49 2.95
C PHE A 70 -15.80 1.27 4.25
N ARG A 71 -14.65 1.73 4.69
CA ARG A 71 -14.47 2.30 6.03
C ARG A 71 -14.05 3.77 6.04
N GLY A 72 -13.84 4.38 4.88
CA GLY A 72 -13.33 5.76 4.82
C GLY A 72 -13.99 6.65 3.77
N THR A 73 -13.71 6.39 2.52
CA THR A 73 -14.11 7.26 1.42
C THR A 73 -14.87 6.47 0.36
N ASP A 74 -16.11 6.89 0.12
CA ASP A 74 -16.98 6.25 -0.86
C ASP A 74 -16.57 6.71 -2.28
N PRO A 75 -16.14 5.78 -3.16
CA PRO A 75 -15.85 6.10 -4.55
C PRO A 75 -17.10 6.41 -5.39
N GLY A 76 -18.29 6.24 -4.83
CA GLY A 76 -19.58 6.42 -5.51
C GLY A 76 -20.22 5.09 -5.93
N LEU A 77 -19.88 3.97 -5.27
CA LEU A 77 -20.48 2.67 -5.53
C LEU A 77 -21.65 2.40 -4.57
N GLU A 78 -22.81 2.05 -5.13
CA GLU A 78 -23.99 1.66 -4.37
C GLU A 78 -23.97 0.14 -4.12
N TYR A 79 -23.62 -0.26 -2.89
CA TYR A 79 -23.53 -1.66 -2.49
C TYR A 79 -24.91 -2.21 -2.12
N ILE A 80 -25.34 -3.30 -2.77
CA ILE A 80 -26.65 -3.96 -2.54
C ILE A 80 -26.55 -4.98 -1.43
N HIS A 81 -25.52 -5.83 -1.46
CA HIS A 81 -25.24 -6.82 -0.43
C HIS A 81 -23.78 -6.75 -0.01
N LYS A 82 -23.54 -6.82 1.29
CA LYS A 82 -22.25 -6.66 1.89
C LYS A 82 -22.04 -7.70 2.99
N ASN A 83 -21.31 -8.76 2.67
CA ASN A 83 -20.84 -9.72 3.66
C ASN A 83 -19.34 -9.44 3.88
N LEU A 84 -19.00 -8.68 4.91
CA LEU A 84 -17.61 -8.39 5.24
C LEU A 84 -17.02 -9.58 6.01
N TYR A 85 -15.96 -10.14 5.53
CA TYR A 85 -15.12 -11.07 6.27
C TYR A 85 -14.08 -10.28 7.07
N ASP A 86 -13.80 -10.75 8.28
CA ASP A 86 -12.82 -10.09 9.17
C ASP A 86 -11.42 -10.73 9.10
N GLU A 87 -11.19 -11.59 8.11
CA GLU A 87 -9.92 -12.27 7.95
C GLU A 87 -9.02 -11.54 6.94
N PRO A 88 -7.70 -11.45 7.22
CA PRO A 88 -6.78 -10.62 6.45
C PRO A 88 -6.45 -11.14 5.05
N ASP A 89 -6.73 -12.38 4.79
CA ASP A 89 -6.47 -13.09 3.53
C ASP A 89 -7.74 -13.48 2.78
N GLN A 90 -8.91 -13.08 3.30
CA GLN A 90 -10.20 -13.35 2.68
C GLN A 90 -10.74 -12.10 2.00
N TRP A 91 -11.23 -12.27 0.80
CA TRP A 91 -11.98 -11.25 0.06
C TRP A 91 -13.47 -11.36 0.35
N THR A 92 -14.18 -10.29 0.08
CA THR A 92 -15.64 -10.23 0.24
C THR A 92 -16.33 -10.23 -1.11
N ASP A 93 -17.26 -11.18 -1.31
CA ASP A 93 -18.16 -11.21 -2.46
C ASP A 93 -19.35 -10.28 -2.20
N MET A 94 -19.63 -9.41 -3.16
CA MET A 94 -20.69 -8.42 -3.05
C MET A 94 -21.42 -8.24 -4.36
N GLN A 95 -22.47 -7.44 -4.30
CA GLN A 95 -23.18 -6.92 -5.46
C GLN A 95 -23.29 -5.40 -5.37
N VAL A 96 -23.14 -4.74 -6.49
CA VAL A 96 -23.27 -3.29 -6.60
C VAL A 96 -24.31 -2.93 -7.67
N SER A 97 -25.02 -1.83 -7.44
CA SER A 97 -25.80 -1.16 -8.47
C SER A 97 -24.87 -0.33 -9.34
N PHE A 98 -24.80 -0.66 -10.60
CA PHE A 98 -23.95 0.01 -11.57
C PHE A 98 -24.73 0.29 -12.84
N TYR A 99 -25.07 1.56 -13.09
CA TYR A 99 -25.90 2.01 -14.22
C TYR A 99 -27.22 1.24 -14.36
N GLY A 100 -27.95 1.08 -13.24
CA GLY A 100 -29.24 0.39 -13.21
C GLY A 100 -29.17 -1.14 -13.33
N ARG A 101 -27.96 -1.72 -13.32
CA ARG A 101 -27.72 -3.16 -13.33
C ARG A 101 -27.10 -3.59 -12.02
N THR A 102 -27.47 -4.77 -11.57
CA THR A 102 -26.78 -5.45 -10.46
C THR A 102 -25.63 -6.28 -11.03
N ILE A 103 -24.39 -5.96 -10.65
CA ILE A 103 -23.21 -6.69 -11.11
C ILE A 103 -22.36 -7.18 -9.93
N PRO A 104 -21.58 -8.26 -10.11
CA PRO A 104 -20.65 -8.75 -9.09
C PRO A 104 -19.61 -7.70 -8.72
N CYS A 105 -19.27 -7.64 -7.43
CA CYS A 105 -18.17 -6.83 -6.91
C CYS A 105 -17.36 -7.65 -5.91
N PHE A 106 -16.02 -7.62 -6.06
CA PHE A 106 -15.10 -8.31 -5.17
C PHE A 106 -14.28 -7.28 -4.41
N ALA A 107 -14.41 -7.27 -3.09
CA ALA A 107 -13.58 -6.47 -2.23
C ALA A 107 -12.39 -7.30 -1.74
N VAL A 108 -11.20 -6.85 -2.10
CA VAL A 108 -9.95 -7.51 -1.79
C VAL A 108 -9.27 -6.77 -0.63
N PRO A 109 -8.74 -7.47 0.40
CA PRO A 109 -7.99 -6.85 1.47
C PRO A 109 -6.90 -5.92 0.94
N HIS A 110 -6.73 -4.77 1.60
CA HIS A 110 -5.83 -3.69 1.15
C HIS A 110 -4.40 -4.19 0.92
N HIS A 111 -3.84 -4.92 1.88
CA HIS A 111 -2.50 -5.48 1.75
C HIS A 111 -2.38 -6.55 0.68
N LEU A 112 -3.46 -7.29 0.39
CA LEU A 112 -3.48 -8.21 -0.74
C LEU A 112 -3.54 -7.48 -2.08
N CYS A 113 -4.20 -6.32 -2.16
CA CYS A 113 -4.14 -5.48 -3.36
C CYS A 113 -2.70 -5.03 -3.64
N HIS A 114 -2.00 -4.51 -2.64
CA HIS A 114 -0.58 -4.14 -2.76
C HIS A 114 0.29 -5.32 -3.17
N ALA A 115 0.13 -6.47 -2.50
CA ALA A 115 0.91 -7.66 -2.78
C ALA A 115 0.67 -8.19 -4.19
N ALA A 116 -0.60 -8.28 -4.60
CA ALA A 116 -0.98 -8.72 -5.95
C ALA A 116 -0.40 -7.79 -7.02
N TYR A 117 -0.55 -6.47 -6.85
CA TYR A 117 0.03 -5.50 -7.76
C TYR A 117 1.54 -5.73 -7.95
N SER A 118 2.29 -5.82 -6.84
CA SER A 118 3.73 -6.01 -6.89
C SER A 118 4.13 -7.36 -7.51
N TYR A 119 3.48 -8.43 -7.11
CA TYR A 119 3.79 -9.76 -7.63
C TYR A 119 3.50 -9.88 -9.13
N TYR A 120 2.29 -9.52 -9.57
CA TYR A 120 1.92 -9.69 -10.98
C TYR A 120 2.69 -8.76 -11.92
N THR A 121 3.09 -7.58 -11.46
CA THR A 121 3.90 -6.65 -12.24
C THR A 121 5.40 -7.01 -12.24
N SER A 122 5.86 -7.85 -11.31
CA SER A 122 7.26 -8.28 -11.25
C SER A 122 7.68 -9.25 -12.34
N ASN A 123 6.73 -9.89 -12.99
CA ASN A 123 6.95 -10.97 -13.96
C ASN A 123 7.73 -12.16 -13.39
N LYS A 124 7.65 -12.41 -12.07
CA LYS A 124 8.28 -13.55 -11.41
C LYS A 124 7.32 -14.74 -11.37
N GLU A 125 7.86 -15.95 -11.55
CA GLU A 125 7.10 -17.19 -11.38
C GLU A 125 6.77 -17.43 -9.90
N GLU A 126 7.72 -17.08 -9.02
CA GLU A 126 7.55 -17.13 -7.57
C GLU A 126 8.21 -15.93 -6.91
N SER A 127 7.67 -15.44 -5.81
CA SER A 127 8.26 -14.36 -5.00
C SER A 127 7.69 -14.32 -3.59
N ALA A 128 8.54 -13.97 -2.63
CA ALA A 128 8.08 -13.34 -1.41
C ALA A 128 7.60 -11.92 -1.72
N VAL A 129 6.57 -11.45 -1.03
CA VAL A 129 6.14 -10.05 -1.10
C VAL A 129 6.09 -9.48 0.30
N LEU A 130 6.84 -8.42 0.53
CA LEU A 130 6.77 -7.60 1.72
C LEU A 130 5.89 -6.39 1.42
N THR A 131 4.70 -6.33 2.03
CA THR A 131 3.84 -5.16 1.98
C THR A 131 4.01 -4.38 3.28
N TRP A 132 4.46 -3.14 3.18
CA TRP A 132 4.73 -2.28 4.32
C TRP A 132 4.18 -0.87 4.09
N ASP A 133 3.14 -0.54 4.85
CA ASP A 133 2.36 0.67 4.64
C ASP A 133 2.11 1.44 5.94
N GLY A 134 1.45 2.59 5.85
CA GLY A 134 1.01 3.39 6.99
C GLY A 134 -0.27 2.88 7.64
N GLY A 135 -0.98 2.02 6.97
CA GLY A 135 -2.24 1.44 7.42
C GLY A 135 -2.83 0.53 6.35
N GLY A 136 -4.02 0.03 6.60
CA GLY A 136 -4.71 -0.85 5.65
C GLY A 136 -6.07 -1.26 6.19
N ASP A 137 -6.37 -2.55 6.12
CA ASP A 137 -7.65 -3.07 6.55
C ASP A 137 -7.84 -2.94 8.05
N PHE A 138 -8.99 -2.44 8.45
CA PHE A 138 -9.43 -2.42 9.84
C PHE A 138 -10.24 -3.67 10.12
N TYR A 139 -9.89 -4.37 11.19
CA TYR A 139 -10.61 -5.53 11.68
C TYR A 139 -11.54 -5.16 12.83
N THR A 140 -12.55 -6.00 13.12
CA THR A 140 -13.48 -5.82 14.25
C THR A 140 -12.79 -5.68 15.60
N THR A 141 -11.56 -6.16 15.72
CA THR A 141 -10.73 -6.10 16.93
C THR A 141 -9.99 -4.79 17.14
N ASN A 142 -10.28 -3.73 16.39
CA ASN A 142 -9.55 -2.45 16.37
C ASN A 142 -8.06 -2.58 15.97
N ALA A 143 -7.66 -3.71 15.38
CA ALA A 143 -6.34 -3.88 14.82
C ALA A 143 -6.37 -3.58 13.32
N TYR A 144 -5.42 -2.81 12.83
CA TYR A 144 -5.22 -2.63 11.39
C TYR A 144 -3.90 -3.27 10.95
N THR A 145 -3.82 -3.64 9.68
CA THR A 145 -2.62 -4.20 9.10
C THR A 145 -1.75 -3.08 8.56
N SER A 146 -0.52 -2.97 9.04
CA SER A 146 0.49 -2.05 8.51
C SER A 146 1.65 -2.79 7.84
N THR A 147 1.80 -4.09 8.12
CA THR A 147 2.86 -4.92 7.55
C THR A 147 2.34 -6.33 7.33
N SER A 148 2.58 -6.86 6.15
CA SER A 148 2.32 -8.26 5.83
C SER A 148 3.45 -8.85 4.99
N ILE A 149 3.63 -10.17 5.11
CA ILE A 149 4.48 -10.97 4.25
C ILE A 149 3.60 -11.99 3.57
N SER A 150 3.77 -12.17 2.27
CA SER A 150 3.07 -13.19 1.51
C SER A 150 4.03 -13.93 0.58
N TYR A 151 3.66 -15.16 0.21
CA TYR A 151 4.39 -15.95 -0.76
C TYR A 151 3.48 -16.31 -1.92
N TRP A 152 3.97 -16.06 -3.11
CA TRP A 152 3.26 -16.26 -4.36
C TRP A 152 4.02 -17.19 -5.28
N LYS A 153 3.30 -18.07 -5.96
CA LYS A 153 3.87 -19.00 -6.92
C LYS A 153 2.87 -19.36 -8.01
N ASN A 154 3.33 -19.44 -9.24
CA ASN A 154 2.50 -19.82 -10.40
C ASN A 154 1.23 -18.96 -10.50
N LYS A 155 1.34 -17.67 -10.27
CA LYS A 155 0.25 -16.67 -10.26
C LYS A 155 -0.83 -16.92 -9.20
N LYS A 156 -0.52 -17.64 -8.14
CA LYS A 156 -1.43 -17.88 -7.01
C LYS A 156 -0.80 -17.41 -5.70
N LEU A 157 -1.63 -16.91 -4.82
CA LEU A 157 -1.28 -16.71 -3.42
C LEU A 157 -1.14 -18.09 -2.77
N VAL A 158 0.03 -18.38 -2.21
CA VAL A 158 0.29 -19.64 -1.50
C VAL A 158 0.12 -19.45 -0.01
N TRP A 159 0.57 -18.30 0.51
CA TRP A 159 0.56 -18.02 1.94
C TRP A 159 0.57 -16.51 2.20
N PHE A 160 -0.10 -16.10 3.29
CA PHE A 160 -0.18 -14.71 3.74
C PHE A 160 -0.13 -14.63 5.26
N GLU A 161 0.63 -13.70 5.80
CA GLU A 161 0.70 -13.45 7.24
C GLU A 161 0.84 -11.95 7.52
N ARG A 162 0.09 -11.49 8.50
CA ARG A 162 0.31 -10.18 9.11
C ARG A 162 1.49 -10.25 10.08
N VAL A 163 2.44 -9.36 9.94
CA VAL A 163 3.65 -9.30 10.78
C VAL A 163 3.49 -8.21 11.84
N GLY A 164 2.46 -8.34 12.69
CA GLY A 164 2.25 -7.43 13.81
C GLY A 164 1.98 -5.96 13.40
N ASN A 165 1.95 -5.09 14.38
CA ASN A 165 1.72 -3.64 14.21
C ASN A 165 3.05 -2.91 13.99
N SER A 166 3.69 -3.11 12.86
CA SER A 166 4.92 -2.41 12.51
C SER A 166 4.58 -1.15 11.69
N ASP A 167 4.17 -0.10 12.41
CA ASP A 167 3.55 1.09 11.84
C ASP A 167 4.57 2.19 11.50
N MET A 168 5.55 1.87 10.67
CA MET A 168 6.55 2.83 10.25
C MET A 168 5.96 3.91 9.34
N GLY A 169 5.00 3.56 8.49
CA GLY A 169 4.35 4.53 7.61
C GLY A 169 3.65 5.64 8.41
N SER A 170 2.93 5.30 9.49
CA SER A 170 2.33 6.29 10.38
C SER A 170 3.39 7.16 11.09
N LEU A 171 4.56 6.60 11.43
CA LEU A 171 5.66 7.40 11.98
C LEU A 171 6.11 8.49 10.98
N TRP A 172 6.30 8.11 9.71
CA TRP A 172 6.60 9.06 8.63
C TRP A 172 5.51 10.13 8.47
N HIS A 173 4.25 9.72 8.49
CA HIS A 173 3.10 10.61 8.39
C HIS A 173 3.06 11.65 9.53
N ILE A 174 3.24 11.19 10.77
CA ILE A 174 3.22 12.05 11.95
C ILE A 174 4.34 13.08 11.91
N TYR A 175 5.58 12.67 11.70
CA TYR A 175 6.70 13.60 11.68
C TYR A 175 6.70 14.50 10.46
N SER A 176 6.15 14.05 9.34
CA SER A 176 5.86 14.91 8.20
C SER A 176 4.87 16.01 8.55
N LYS A 177 3.78 15.66 9.26
CA LYS A 177 2.79 16.63 9.74
C LYS A 177 3.41 17.64 10.71
N VAL A 178 4.23 17.17 11.65
CA VAL A 178 4.87 18.02 12.65
C VAL A 178 5.86 18.99 12.02
N ILE A 179 6.79 18.49 11.20
CA ILE A 179 7.91 19.28 10.67
C ILE A 179 7.46 20.17 9.50
N PHE A 180 6.58 19.67 8.64
CA PHE A 180 6.17 20.35 7.40
C PHE A 180 4.70 20.82 7.43
N GLN A 181 3.95 20.58 8.52
CA GLN A 181 2.50 20.82 8.62
C GLN A 181 1.70 20.12 7.52
N ASN A 182 2.27 19.05 6.96
CA ASN A 182 1.68 18.26 5.89
C ASN A 182 1.96 16.77 6.14
N PRO A 183 0.96 15.95 6.43
CA PRO A 183 1.13 14.53 6.71
C PRO A 183 1.69 13.74 5.51
N PHE A 184 1.46 14.21 4.29
CA PHE A 184 1.94 13.61 3.04
C PHE A 184 3.31 14.13 2.57
N ALA A 185 4.10 14.73 3.47
CA ALA A 185 5.42 15.25 3.15
C ALA A 185 6.57 14.25 3.39
N ALA A 186 6.30 12.93 3.41
CA ALA A 186 7.30 11.90 3.68
C ALA A 186 8.53 12.00 2.77
N GLY A 187 8.35 12.30 1.48
CA GLY A 187 9.47 12.54 0.56
C GLY A 187 10.35 13.73 0.94
N LYS A 188 9.76 14.80 1.54
CA LYS A 188 10.56 15.94 2.07
C LYS A 188 11.30 15.54 3.34
N LEU A 189 10.66 14.75 4.21
CA LEU A 189 11.27 14.23 5.42
C LEU A 189 12.46 13.32 5.08
N MET A 190 12.32 12.46 4.08
CA MET A 190 13.40 11.62 3.56
C MET A 190 14.58 12.47 3.03
N GLY A 191 14.29 13.54 2.28
CA GLY A 191 15.33 14.46 1.82
C GLY A 191 16.03 15.20 2.97
N LEU A 192 15.27 15.61 4.00
CA LEU A 192 15.81 16.30 5.18
C LEU A 192 16.74 15.40 6.00
N ALA A 193 16.52 14.09 6.00
CA ALA A 193 17.37 13.10 6.68
C ALA A 193 18.83 13.17 6.24
N ALA A 194 19.11 13.55 4.99
CA ALA A 194 20.48 13.70 4.48
C ALA A 194 21.28 14.83 5.16
N MET A 195 20.61 15.73 5.88
CA MET A 195 21.22 16.85 6.60
C MET A 195 21.35 16.60 8.10
N GLY A 196 20.88 15.46 8.60
CA GLY A 196 20.90 15.07 10.00
C GLY A 196 22.12 14.20 10.37
N ASN A 197 22.12 13.77 11.63
CA ASN A 197 23.11 12.86 12.18
C ASN A 197 22.48 11.86 13.16
N ASP A 198 23.27 10.96 13.72
CA ASP A 198 22.87 9.82 14.53
C ASP A 198 22.53 10.14 16.00
N SER A 199 22.64 11.40 16.41
CA SER A 199 22.51 11.81 17.83
C SER A 199 21.19 11.40 18.50
N LEU A 200 20.09 11.31 17.73
CA LEU A 200 18.78 10.95 18.25
C LEU A 200 18.41 9.46 18.04
N ILE A 201 19.24 8.68 17.36
CA ILE A 201 18.96 7.24 17.13
C ILE A 201 18.74 6.47 18.46
N PRO A 202 19.61 6.63 19.51
CA PRO A 202 19.44 5.88 20.76
C PRO A 202 18.11 6.17 21.43
N GLU A 203 17.66 7.43 21.37
CA GLU A 203 16.40 7.84 21.98
C GLU A 203 15.20 7.28 21.22
N PHE A 204 15.19 7.38 19.90
CA PHE A 204 14.17 6.77 19.08
C PHE A 204 14.11 5.25 19.25
N LYS A 205 15.25 4.53 19.33
CA LYS A 205 15.30 3.09 19.60
C LYS A 205 14.66 2.74 20.94
N LYS A 206 14.88 3.54 21.96
CA LYS A 206 14.31 3.30 23.29
C LYS A 206 12.78 3.36 23.29
N TYR A 207 12.19 4.26 22.53
CA TYR A 207 10.76 4.57 22.59
C TYR A 207 9.95 4.05 21.39
N ALA A 208 10.54 4.01 20.20
CA ALA A 208 9.84 3.71 18.97
C ALA A 208 10.01 2.28 18.45
N MET A 209 10.93 1.49 19.04
CA MET A 209 11.26 0.16 18.51
C MET A 209 11.03 -0.92 19.58
N ARG A 210 10.20 -1.91 19.24
CA ARG A 210 10.05 -3.13 20.04
C ARG A 210 10.31 -4.35 19.18
N PRO A 211 10.89 -5.42 19.73
CA PRO A 211 11.00 -6.69 19.02
C PRO A 211 9.60 -7.29 18.77
N VAL A 212 9.30 -7.57 17.52
CA VAL A 212 8.10 -8.33 17.13
C VAL A 212 8.57 -9.52 16.31
N ARG A 213 8.33 -10.74 16.79
CA ARG A 213 8.75 -12.00 16.12
C ARG A 213 10.21 -12.03 15.69
N GLY A 214 11.11 -11.45 16.49
CA GLY A 214 12.54 -11.40 16.19
C GLY A 214 13.00 -10.30 15.24
N CYS A 215 12.09 -9.47 14.75
CA CYS A 215 12.41 -8.26 13.99
C CYS A 215 12.19 -7.03 14.87
N LEU A 216 13.01 -5.99 14.68
CA LEU A 216 12.70 -4.69 15.24
C LEU A 216 11.51 -4.14 14.46
N SER A 217 10.46 -3.79 15.19
CA SER A 217 9.25 -3.20 14.62
C SER A 217 8.92 -1.94 15.39
N PRO A 218 8.62 -0.82 14.73
CA PRO A 218 8.15 0.34 15.41
C PRO A 218 6.85 0.00 16.14
N THR A 219 6.82 0.28 17.43
CA THR A 219 5.58 0.19 18.20
C THR A 219 4.91 1.53 18.17
N TYR A 220 3.67 1.49 17.72
CA TYR A 220 2.87 2.66 17.62
C TYR A 220 2.24 3.03 18.97
N SER A 221 2.79 4.03 19.61
CA SER A 221 2.07 4.99 20.40
C SER A 221 2.94 6.24 20.47
N ILE A 222 2.47 7.35 19.95
CA ILE A 222 3.14 8.64 20.13
C ILE A 222 3.38 8.91 21.61
N LYS A 223 2.44 8.50 22.47
CA LYS A 223 2.61 8.54 23.93
C LYS A 223 3.77 7.70 24.46
N ASN A 224 4.19 6.67 23.71
CA ASN A 224 5.32 5.81 24.09
C ASN A 224 6.64 6.26 23.45
N CYS A 225 6.58 7.08 22.41
CA CYS A 225 7.78 7.60 21.74
C CYS A 225 8.38 8.79 22.49
N TRP A 226 7.54 9.54 23.23
CA TRP A 226 7.96 10.68 24.06
C TRP A 226 7.05 10.80 25.27
N PRO A 227 7.57 10.94 26.48
CA PRO A 227 6.77 11.32 27.65
C PRO A 227 6.07 12.67 27.40
N ASP A 228 4.82 12.80 27.84
CA ASP A 228 3.98 13.98 27.57
C ASP A 228 4.62 15.34 27.99
N GLU A 229 5.61 15.30 28.89
CA GLU A 229 6.30 16.50 29.41
C GLU A 229 7.45 16.99 28.53
N ASP A 230 7.99 16.12 27.64
CA ASP A 230 9.18 16.41 26.81
C ASP A 230 8.90 16.35 25.31
N MET A 231 7.60 16.30 24.89
CA MET A 231 7.29 16.28 23.46
C MET A 231 7.59 17.63 22.81
N PRO A 232 8.73 17.76 22.10
CA PRO A 232 8.99 18.96 21.31
C PRO A 232 8.00 19.11 20.15
N LEU A 233 6.99 18.26 20.07
CA LEU A 233 6.14 17.95 18.95
C LEU A 233 4.89 18.80 18.82
N TYR A 234 4.42 19.41 19.89
CA TYR A 234 3.23 20.26 19.88
C TYR A 234 3.55 21.75 20.02
N GLY A 235 4.83 22.09 20.02
CA GLY A 235 5.25 23.46 19.80
C GLY A 235 4.93 23.89 18.36
N THR A 236 4.49 25.10 18.18
CA THR A 236 4.27 25.70 16.86
C THR A 236 5.49 25.47 15.96
N ALA A 237 5.29 25.30 14.65
CA ALA A 237 6.34 25.05 13.65
C ALA A 237 7.55 26.01 13.72
N ASN A 238 7.44 27.10 14.44
CA ASN A 238 8.49 28.11 14.67
C ASN A 238 9.45 27.75 15.83
N SER A 239 9.20 26.69 16.59
CA SER A 239 10.07 26.31 17.73
C SER A 239 11.17 25.31 17.37
N TRP A 240 11.14 24.70 16.17
CA TRP A 240 12.14 23.74 15.73
C TRP A 240 13.40 24.46 15.25
N LYS A 241 14.51 24.16 15.89
CA LYS A 241 15.80 24.42 15.28
C LYS A 241 15.95 23.48 14.08
N HIS A 242 16.36 24.00 12.94
CA HIS A 242 16.51 23.24 11.70
C HIS A 242 17.32 21.94 11.90
N ASN A 243 18.34 21.97 12.77
CA ASN A 243 19.18 20.82 13.07
C ASN A 243 18.44 19.69 13.81
N ASP A 244 17.50 20.02 14.69
CA ASP A 244 16.74 18.99 15.41
C ASP A 244 15.80 18.26 14.46
N ALA A 245 15.14 18.97 13.56
CA ALA A 245 14.27 18.38 12.55
C ALA A 245 15.05 17.46 11.60
N ALA A 246 16.26 17.83 11.21
CA ALA A 246 17.13 17.01 10.37
C ALA A 246 17.59 15.73 11.11
N ASN A 247 17.95 15.85 12.39
CA ASN A 247 18.37 14.71 13.22
C ASN A 247 17.20 13.74 13.49
N ILE A 248 15.99 14.26 13.69
CA ILE A 248 14.77 13.46 13.77
C ILE A 248 14.54 12.69 12.46
N ALA A 249 14.60 13.38 11.33
CA ALA A 249 14.44 12.77 10.03
C ALA A 249 15.49 11.68 9.77
N TYR A 250 16.75 11.94 10.16
CA TYR A 250 17.85 10.97 10.08
C TYR A 250 17.59 9.74 10.94
N ALA A 251 17.13 9.93 12.19
CA ALA A 251 16.82 8.81 13.08
C ALA A 251 15.69 7.95 12.51
N ILE A 252 14.58 8.57 12.04
CA ILE A 252 13.46 7.87 11.41
C ILE A 252 13.92 7.08 10.18
N GLN A 253 14.73 7.69 9.30
CA GLN A 253 15.26 7.03 8.11
C GLN A 253 16.10 5.80 8.47
N ASN A 254 17.00 5.90 9.44
CA ASN A 254 17.85 4.78 9.84
C ASN A 254 17.06 3.65 10.51
N LEU A 255 16.08 4.00 11.35
CA LEU A 255 15.20 2.99 11.96
C LEU A 255 14.32 2.31 10.92
N THR A 256 13.86 3.04 9.91
CA THR A 256 13.12 2.45 8.79
C THR A 256 13.98 1.44 8.03
N ILE A 257 15.23 1.77 7.77
CA ILE A 257 16.17 0.86 7.11
C ILE A 257 16.40 -0.39 7.97
N GLU A 258 16.73 -0.22 9.25
CA GLU A 258 16.99 -1.32 10.17
C GLU A 258 15.79 -2.27 10.28
N ALA A 259 14.59 -1.71 10.47
CA ALA A 259 13.35 -2.50 10.55
C ALA A 259 13.00 -3.19 9.22
N GLY A 260 13.14 -2.48 8.10
CA GLY A 260 12.81 -3.03 6.80
C GLY A 260 13.76 -4.13 6.33
N VAL A 261 15.06 -3.99 6.60
CA VAL A 261 16.04 -5.07 6.36
C VAL A 261 15.71 -6.28 7.24
N GLY A 262 15.34 -6.07 8.52
CA GLY A 262 14.89 -7.14 9.41
C GLY A 262 13.65 -7.86 8.89
N LEU A 263 12.64 -7.12 8.42
CA LEU A 263 11.42 -7.68 7.83
C LEU A 263 11.71 -8.45 6.54
N ALA A 264 12.58 -7.94 5.69
CA ALA A 264 12.98 -8.61 4.45
C ALA A 264 13.76 -9.90 4.73
N ASN A 265 14.68 -9.90 5.70
CA ASN A 265 15.35 -11.13 6.13
C ASN A 265 14.35 -12.15 6.70
N LYS A 266 13.35 -11.69 7.46
CA LYS A 266 12.28 -12.57 7.95
C LYS A 266 11.45 -13.16 6.81
N ALA A 267 11.14 -12.35 5.79
CA ALA A 267 10.47 -12.85 4.59
C ALA A 267 11.30 -13.92 3.88
N PHE A 268 12.62 -13.75 3.78
CA PHE A 268 13.53 -14.74 3.22
C PHE A 268 13.53 -16.04 4.03
N GLU A 269 13.66 -15.96 5.35
CA GLU A 269 13.65 -17.13 6.27
C GLU A 269 12.37 -17.94 6.15
N ILE A 270 11.21 -17.28 6.05
CA ILE A 270 9.90 -17.94 6.02
C ILE A 270 9.63 -18.56 4.65
N THR A 271 9.95 -17.87 3.57
CA THR A 271 9.56 -18.27 2.21
C THR A 271 10.63 -19.04 1.47
N ASN A 272 11.89 -18.86 1.86
CA ASN A 272 13.07 -19.35 1.14
C ASN A 272 13.06 -18.99 -0.35
N SER A 273 12.39 -17.89 -0.72
CA SER A 273 12.31 -17.40 -2.08
C SER A 273 13.59 -16.67 -2.48
N ASN A 274 14.01 -16.83 -3.72
CA ASN A 274 15.12 -16.02 -4.27
C ASN A 274 14.68 -14.61 -4.66
N ASN A 275 13.37 -14.37 -4.79
CA ASN A 275 12.81 -13.12 -5.26
C ASN A 275 12.02 -12.42 -4.16
N LEU A 276 12.15 -11.10 -4.07
CA LEU A 276 11.36 -10.24 -3.19
C LEU A 276 10.68 -9.16 -4.01
N CYS A 277 9.37 -9.00 -3.83
CA CYS A 277 8.66 -7.79 -4.24
C CYS A 277 8.39 -6.94 -3.00
N ILE A 278 8.56 -5.62 -3.11
CA ILE A 278 8.27 -4.67 -2.02
C ILE A 278 7.11 -3.78 -2.46
N SER A 279 6.12 -3.60 -1.58
CA SER A 279 4.89 -2.84 -1.83
C SER A 279 4.44 -2.07 -0.59
N GLY A 280 3.44 -1.21 -0.76
CA GLY A 280 2.96 -0.26 0.26
C GLY A 280 3.73 1.05 0.22
N GLY A 281 3.23 2.08 0.90
CA GLY A 281 3.80 3.42 0.89
C GLY A 281 5.26 3.49 1.34
N CYS A 282 5.70 2.60 2.24
CA CYS A 282 7.10 2.53 2.68
C CYS A 282 8.06 2.12 1.56
N ALA A 283 7.59 1.42 0.53
CA ALA A 283 8.39 1.03 -0.63
C ALA A 283 8.80 2.22 -1.53
N LEU A 284 8.22 3.40 -1.33
CA LEU A 284 8.68 4.64 -1.96
C LEU A 284 10.04 5.11 -1.42
N ASN A 285 10.51 4.53 -0.31
CA ASN A 285 11.79 4.90 0.29
C ASN A 285 12.96 4.21 -0.42
N GLY A 286 13.58 4.91 -1.37
CA GLY A 286 14.69 4.40 -2.18
C GLY A 286 15.93 4.01 -1.36
N TYR A 287 16.18 4.68 -0.22
CA TYR A 287 17.30 4.31 0.68
C TYR A 287 17.03 2.95 1.33
N LEU A 288 15.81 2.74 1.82
CA LEU A 288 15.38 1.44 2.35
C LEU A 288 15.55 0.34 1.30
N ASN A 289 15.03 0.54 0.10
CA ASN A 289 15.07 -0.45 -0.97
C ASN A 289 16.52 -0.82 -1.33
N THR A 290 17.41 0.18 -1.38
CA THR A 290 18.84 -0.02 -1.63
C THR A 290 19.50 -0.86 -0.54
N GLU A 291 19.18 -0.60 0.73
CA GLU A 291 19.78 -1.35 1.85
C GLU A 291 19.19 -2.77 1.95
N ILE A 292 17.93 -3.00 1.61
CA ILE A 292 17.37 -4.36 1.46
C ILE A 292 18.16 -5.15 0.41
N ILE A 293 18.42 -4.56 -0.76
CA ILE A 293 19.20 -5.21 -1.82
C ILE A 293 20.62 -5.58 -1.33
N LYS A 294 21.26 -4.71 -0.57
CA LYS A 294 22.64 -4.93 -0.10
C LYS A 294 22.76 -5.92 1.07
N GLN A 295 21.77 -5.94 1.96
CA GLN A 295 21.87 -6.60 3.28
C GLN A 295 21.02 -7.85 3.41
N THR A 296 20.32 -8.29 2.35
CA THR A 296 19.54 -9.51 2.37
C THR A 296 20.04 -10.54 1.35
N ASN A 297 19.60 -11.78 1.50
CA ASN A 297 20.00 -12.88 0.63
C ASN A 297 19.13 -13.03 -0.63
N PHE A 298 18.17 -12.13 -0.86
CA PHE A 298 17.39 -12.15 -2.09
C PHE A 298 18.29 -11.91 -3.30
N LYS A 299 18.10 -12.71 -4.35
CA LYS A 299 18.85 -12.54 -5.61
C LYS A 299 18.29 -11.44 -6.47
N ASP A 300 16.98 -11.21 -6.34
CA ASP A 300 16.28 -10.18 -7.10
C ASP A 300 15.24 -9.50 -6.22
N VAL A 301 15.25 -8.17 -6.25
CA VAL A 301 14.32 -7.31 -5.49
C VAL A 301 13.61 -6.39 -6.47
N VAL A 302 12.29 -6.47 -6.51
CA VAL A 302 11.44 -5.71 -7.42
C VAL A 302 10.58 -4.72 -6.64
N VAL A 303 10.61 -3.47 -7.06
CA VAL A 303 9.76 -2.40 -6.57
C VAL A 303 8.99 -1.84 -7.76
N PRO A 304 7.70 -2.12 -7.90
CA PRO A 304 6.93 -1.64 -9.06
C PRO A 304 6.65 -0.13 -8.98
N PRO A 305 6.25 0.51 -10.12
CA PRO A 305 6.13 1.97 -10.18
C PRO A 305 5.13 2.59 -9.21
N SER A 306 3.94 1.99 -9.03
CA SER A 306 2.87 2.53 -8.20
C SER A 306 2.67 1.68 -6.95
N VAL A 307 3.70 1.65 -6.09
CA VAL A 307 3.69 0.82 -4.85
C VAL A 307 2.77 1.34 -3.77
N HIS A 308 2.43 2.63 -3.79
CA HIS A 308 1.47 3.27 -2.89
C HIS A 308 0.02 2.95 -3.31
N ASP A 309 -0.95 3.56 -2.64
CA ASP A 309 -2.38 3.29 -2.86
C ASP A 309 -2.86 3.52 -4.31
N GLY A 310 -2.14 4.30 -5.10
CA GLY A 310 -2.41 4.47 -6.53
C GLY A 310 -2.39 3.18 -7.37
N GLY A 311 -1.78 2.11 -6.86
CA GLY A 311 -1.75 0.78 -7.49
C GLY A 311 -2.86 -0.17 -7.04
N LEU A 312 -3.67 0.19 -6.04
CA LEU A 312 -4.62 -0.71 -5.39
C LEU A 312 -5.71 -1.23 -6.33
N SER A 313 -6.28 -0.39 -7.17
CA SER A 313 -7.30 -0.82 -8.12
C SER A 313 -6.79 -1.89 -9.09
N ILE A 314 -5.55 -1.76 -9.54
CA ILE A 314 -4.90 -2.75 -10.41
C ILE A 314 -4.67 -4.05 -9.64
N GLY A 315 -4.17 -3.95 -8.40
CA GLY A 315 -3.94 -5.10 -7.54
C GLY A 315 -5.23 -5.86 -7.22
N ALA A 316 -6.32 -5.14 -6.93
CA ALA A 316 -7.63 -5.74 -6.69
C ALA A 316 -8.13 -6.54 -7.90
N VAL A 317 -8.03 -5.99 -9.11
CA VAL A 317 -8.42 -6.70 -10.35
C VAL A 317 -7.52 -7.90 -10.58
N MET A 318 -6.20 -7.77 -10.45
CA MET A 318 -5.26 -8.86 -10.66
C MET A 318 -5.48 -10.01 -9.67
N PHE A 319 -5.74 -9.69 -8.40
CA PHE A 319 -6.08 -10.70 -7.41
C PHE A 319 -7.39 -11.40 -7.76
N THR A 320 -8.45 -10.64 -8.06
CA THR A 320 -9.76 -11.17 -8.41
C THR A 320 -9.68 -12.12 -9.60
N ILE A 321 -9.04 -11.71 -10.68
CA ILE A 321 -8.94 -12.54 -11.89
C ILE A 321 -8.18 -13.84 -11.63
N ASN A 322 -7.07 -13.79 -10.91
CA ASN A 322 -6.17 -14.93 -10.79
C ASN A 322 -6.45 -15.83 -9.58
N ASN A 323 -6.98 -15.29 -8.47
CA ASN A 323 -7.17 -16.06 -7.24
C ASN A 323 -8.64 -16.38 -6.94
N ILE A 324 -9.58 -15.54 -7.37
CA ILE A 324 -11.00 -15.75 -7.12
C ILE A 324 -11.67 -16.46 -8.31
N LEU A 325 -11.55 -15.87 -9.49
CA LEU A 325 -12.26 -16.35 -10.68
C LEU A 325 -11.49 -17.44 -11.43
N ASP A 326 -10.21 -17.66 -11.09
CA ASP A 326 -9.32 -18.66 -11.73
C ASP A 326 -9.29 -18.56 -13.27
N LEU A 327 -9.39 -17.34 -13.76
CA LEU A 327 -9.33 -17.05 -15.18
C LEU A 327 -7.85 -17.03 -15.60
N PHE A 328 -7.39 -18.08 -16.29
CA PHE A 328 -6.04 -18.17 -16.86
C PHE A 328 -5.87 -17.18 -18.02
N TRP A 329 -5.54 -15.91 -17.66
CA TRP A 329 -5.22 -14.90 -18.63
C TRP A 329 -3.74 -14.59 -18.60
N SER A 330 -3.09 -14.65 -19.77
CA SER A 330 -1.70 -14.21 -19.90
C SER A 330 -1.66 -12.69 -19.86
N ILE A 331 -1.40 -12.11 -18.67
CA ILE A 331 -1.21 -10.68 -18.52
C ILE A 331 0.17 -10.34 -19.08
N ARG A 332 0.22 -9.75 -20.29
CA ARG A 332 1.44 -9.16 -20.85
C ARG A 332 1.46 -7.69 -20.48
N PHE A 333 1.98 -7.39 -19.30
CA PHE A 333 2.03 -6.03 -18.75
C PHE A 333 2.94 -5.10 -19.58
N TRP A 334 3.99 -5.67 -20.19
CA TRP A 334 5.03 -4.89 -20.90
C TRP A 334 4.67 -4.45 -22.31
N GLU A 335 3.59 -4.93 -22.89
CA GLU A 335 3.13 -4.48 -24.21
C GLU A 335 2.43 -3.11 -24.19
N ILE A 336 2.20 -2.53 -22.98
CA ILE A 336 1.45 -1.28 -22.82
C ILE A 336 2.38 -0.09 -22.50
N LEU A 337 3.62 -0.35 -22.07
CA LEU A 337 4.59 0.67 -21.70
C LEU A 337 5.62 1.01 -22.80
N LEU A 338 5.51 0.43 -23.99
CA LEU A 338 6.25 0.76 -25.18
C LEU A 338 5.33 1.37 -26.25
#